data_e4dba246c9831a7a5becf9ed4f14c0de
#
_entry.id   e4dba246c9831a7a5becf9ed4f14c0de
#
_cell.length_a   1.000
_cell.length_b   1.000
_cell.length_c   1.000
_cell.angle_alpha   90.00
_cell.angle_beta   90.00
_cell.angle_gamma   90.00
#
_symmetry.space_group_name_H-M   'P 1'
#
loop_
_entity.id
_entity.type
_entity.pdbx_description
1 polymer ?
#
loop_
_entity_poly.entity_id
_entity_poly.type
_entity_poly.pdbx_seq_one_letter_code
_entity_poly.pdbx_strand_id
1 'polypeptide(L)'
;DNVDPFPFEQAREVVEEELKASIEEVFVEFGQEPVAAASLGQVHKARLRTGQQVAVKVQRPDAAAVVEMDLQILLGVARLAERYSKALQEARVAEFALEFGHVLRNELNYYVEAYRTDCLREALARYDYAKVPFVYWNYTTRRVLVTEWCRGARLEELTRGSVQGINLKAAAHNIG
;
A
#
# COMPACT_ATOMS: atom_id res chain seq x y z
N ASP A 1 3.67 -5.05 -12.41
CA ASP A 1 2.48 -4.30 -12.81
C ASP A 1 2.90 -2.86 -13.02
N ASN A 2 2.80 -2.40 -14.27
CA ASN A 2 3.19 -1.05 -14.64
C ASN A 2 1.88 -0.24 -14.75
N VAL A 3 1.45 0.32 -13.62
CA VAL A 3 0.31 1.24 -13.57
C VAL A 3 0.86 2.65 -13.67
N ASP A 4 0.31 3.46 -14.55
CA ASP A 4 0.72 4.85 -14.70
C ASP A 4 0.44 5.64 -13.40
N PRO A 5 1.42 6.41 -12.93
CA PRO A 5 1.22 7.28 -11.78
C PRO A 5 0.17 8.35 -12.10
N PHE A 6 -0.55 8.78 -11.07
CA PHE A 6 -1.43 9.95 -11.19
C PHE A 6 -0.64 11.26 -10.95
N PRO A 7 -1.13 12.42 -11.41
CA PRO A 7 -0.44 13.69 -11.32
C PRO A 7 -0.04 14.05 -9.89
N PHE A 8 1.14 14.66 -9.73
CA PHE A 8 1.65 15.09 -8.43
C PHE A 8 0.71 16.05 -7.70
N GLU A 9 0.06 16.95 -8.41
CA GLU A 9 -0.91 17.91 -7.88
C GLU A 9 -2.04 17.20 -7.12
N GLN A 10 -2.53 16.07 -7.65
CA GLN A 10 -3.55 15.25 -6.98
C GLN A 10 -2.99 14.55 -5.74
N ALA A 11 -1.74 14.08 -5.80
CA ALA A 11 -1.08 13.49 -4.63
C ALA A 11 -0.89 14.53 -3.53
N ARG A 12 -0.51 15.76 -3.91
CA ARG A 12 -0.38 16.91 -3.02
C ARG A 12 -1.70 17.22 -2.32
N GLU A 13 -2.78 17.36 -3.09
CA GLU A 13 -4.11 17.63 -2.56
C GLU A 13 -4.54 16.59 -1.52
N VAL A 14 -4.33 15.29 -1.81
CA VAL A 14 -4.65 14.21 -0.87
C VAL A 14 -3.82 14.32 0.41
N VAL A 15 -2.51 14.57 0.30
CA VAL A 15 -1.63 14.70 1.47
C VAL A 15 -2.04 15.89 2.33
N GLU A 16 -2.25 17.06 1.71
CA GLU A 16 -2.63 18.29 2.42
C GLU A 16 -4.03 18.19 3.05
N GLU A 17 -4.98 17.55 2.35
CA GLU A 17 -6.31 17.27 2.88
C GLU A 17 -6.27 16.35 4.11
N GLU A 18 -5.48 15.27 4.04
CA GLU A 18 -5.39 14.28 5.11
C GLU A 18 -4.59 14.77 6.33
N LEU A 19 -3.49 15.47 6.09
CA LEU A 19 -2.62 15.97 7.17
C LEU A 19 -3.08 17.33 7.75
N LYS A 20 -4.05 18.02 7.10
CA LYS A 20 -4.52 19.36 7.47
C LYS A 20 -3.40 20.40 7.56
N ALA A 21 -2.37 20.24 6.74
CA ALA A 21 -1.19 21.07 6.66
C ALA A 21 -0.63 21.04 5.24
N SER A 22 0.07 22.08 4.82
CA SER A 22 0.75 22.07 3.52
C SER A 22 1.92 21.07 3.52
N ILE A 23 2.27 20.57 2.34
CA ILE A 23 3.43 19.66 2.19
C ILE A 23 4.69 20.32 2.77
N GLU A 24 4.88 21.61 2.54
CA GLU A 24 6.05 22.39 2.99
C GLU A 24 6.08 22.56 4.52
N GLU A 25 4.93 22.50 5.20
CA GLU A 25 4.88 22.54 6.67
C GLU A 25 5.29 21.21 7.31
N VAL A 26 5.03 20.10 6.64
CA VAL A 26 5.33 18.75 7.16
C VAL A 26 6.70 18.25 6.70
N PHE A 27 7.02 18.48 5.44
CA PHE A 27 8.23 17.94 4.79
C PHE A 27 9.19 19.06 4.39
N VAL A 28 10.49 18.83 4.56
CA VAL A 28 11.56 19.71 4.02
C VAL A 28 11.74 19.44 2.52
N GLU A 29 11.59 18.18 2.11
CA GLU A 29 11.69 17.72 0.73
C GLU A 29 10.57 16.73 0.46
N PHE A 30 9.91 16.86 -0.69
CA PHE A 30 8.92 15.92 -1.16
C PHE A 30 9.14 15.67 -2.66
N GLY A 31 9.48 14.43 -3.02
CA GLY A 31 9.73 14.04 -4.41
C GLY A 31 8.46 14.14 -5.24
N GLN A 32 8.46 14.92 -6.30
CA GLN A 32 7.30 15.06 -7.19
C GLN A 32 7.06 13.79 -8.01
N GLU A 33 8.15 13.14 -8.46
CA GLU A 33 8.05 11.87 -9.16
C GLU A 33 7.90 10.73 -8.15
N PRO A 34 6.89 9.87 -8.29
CA PRO A 34 6.73 8.71 -7.43
C PRO A 34 7.82 7.67 -7.72
N VAL A 35 8.31 7.03 -6.67
CA VAL A 35 9.28 5.93 -6.76
C VAL A 35 8.63 4.59 -7.08
N ALA A 36 7.33 4.49 -6.89
CA ALA A 36 6.50 3.34 -7.26
C ALA A 36 5.05 3.77 -7.43
N ALA A 37 4.35 3.11 -8.34
CA ALA A 37 2.92 3.27 -8.54
C ALA A 37 2.21 1.90 -8.56
N ALA A 38 1.01 1.87 -8.02
CA ALA A 38 0.14 0.71 -7.96
C ALA A 38 -1.32 1.11 -8.30
N SER A 39 -2.21 0.13 -8.44
CA SER A 39 -3.61 0.38 -8.79
C SER A 39 -4.33 1.31 -7.80
N LEU A 40 -4.04 1.19 -6.51
CA LEU A 40 -4.72 1.94 -5.46
C LEU A 40 -3.96 3.18 -4.97
N GLY A 41 -2.70 3.39 -5.38
CA GLY A 41 -1.91 4.52 -4.91
C GLY A 41 -0.50 4.56 -5.46
N GLN A 42 0.26 5.54 -5.04
CA GLN A 42 1.67 5.71 -5.40
C GLN A 42 2.51 6.10 -4.20
N VAL A 43 3.81 5.88 -4.28
CA VAL A 43 4.76 6.12 -3.19
C VAL A 43 5.73 7.21 -3.61
N HIS A 44 5.85 8.23 -2.76
CA HIS A 44 6.83 9.30 -2.91
C HIS A 44 7.91 9.19 -1.86
N LYS A 45 9.13 9.58 -2.23
CA LYS A 45 10.21 9.76 -1.27
C LYS A 45 10.13 11.17 -0.71
N ALA A 46 10.22 11.29 0.62
CA ALA A 46 10.19 12.59 1.28
C ALA A 46 11.17 12.66 2.45
N ARG A 47 11.35 13.85 3.02
CA ARG A 47 12.10 14.09 4.25
C ARG A 47 11.25 14.92 5.19
N LEU A 48 11.00 14.41 6.40
CA LEU A 48 10.32 15.15 7.46
C LEU A 48 11.18 16.34 7.94
N ARG A 49 10.53 17.35 8.53
CA ARG A 49 11.25 18.47 9.18
C ARG A 49 12.15 18.02 10.31
N THR A 50 11.88 16.88 10.90
CA THR A 50 12.71 16.23 11.92
C THR A 50 13.96 15.53 11.34
N GLY A 51 14.13 15.54 10.00
CA GLY A 51 15.31 15.07 9.27
C GLY A 51 15.23 13.65 8.74
N GLN A 52 14.24 12.85 9.16
CA GLN A 52 14.11 11.45 8.72
C GLN A 52 13.69 11.37 7.26
N GLN A 53 14.33 10.45 6.52
CA GLN A 53 13.87 10.07 5.18
C GLN A 53 12.69 9.09 5.31
N VAL A 54 11.62 9.37 4.58
CA VAL A 54 10.37 8.60 4.64
C VAL A 54 9.87 8.22 3.25
N ALA A 55 9.12 7.13 3.21
CA ALA A 55 8.25 6.77 2.11
C ALA A 55 6.84 7.25 2.44
N VAL A 56 6.25 8.02 1.55
CA VAL A 56 4.88 8.52 1.68
C VAL A 56 4.02 7.83 0.63
N LYS A 57 3.21 6.88 1.05
CA LYS A 57 2.25 6.20 0.20
C LYS A 57 0.96 6.99 0.21
N VAL A 58 0.52 7.41 -0.98
CA VAL A 58 -0.64 8.27 -1.19
C VAL A 58 -1.68 7.50 -1.99
N GLN A 59 -2.89 7.43 -1.49
CA GLN A 59 -3.99 6.75 -2.17
C GLN A 59 -4.44 7.55 -3.40
N ARG A 60 -4.80 6.85 -4.47
CA ARG A 60 -5.40 7.44 -5.66
C ARG A 60 -6.73 8.13 -5.27
N PRO A 61 -6.97 9.37 -5.68
CA PRO A 61 -8.13 10.16 -5.20
C PRO A 61 -9.49 9.47 -5.40
N ASP A 62 -9.67 8.81 -6.53
CA ASP A 62 -10.91 8.14 -6.95
C ASP A 62 -10.98 6.65 -6.58
N ALA A 63 -9.92 6.08 -5.99
CA ALA A 63 -9.82 4.64 -5.72
C ALA A 63 -11.02 4.10 -4.92
N ALA A 64 -11.46 4.81 -3.89
CA ALA A 64 -12.58 4.38 -3.07
C ALA A 64 -13.90 4.36 -3.85
N ALA A 65 -14.14 5.37 -4.70
CA ALA A 65 -15.36 5.46 -5.51
C ALA A 65 -15.39 4.38 -6.60
N VAL A 66 -14.25 4.15 -7.27
CA VAL A 66 -14.11 3.11 -8.29
C VAL A 66 -14.33 1.73 -7.69
N VAL A 67 -13.66 1.41 -6.59
CA VAL A 67 -13.80 0.11 -5.91
C VAL A 67 -15.24 -0.11 -5.44
N GLU A 68 -15.90 0.90 -4.88
CA GLU A 68 -17.29 0.75 -4.43
C GLU A 68 -18.26 0.50 -5.61
N MET A 69 -18.06 1.17 -6.73
CA MET A 69 -18.85 0.94 -7.95
C MET A 69 -18.64 -0.47 -8.50
N ASP A 70 -17.38 -0.93 -8.59
CA ASP A 70 -17.05 -2.27 -9.05
C ASP A 70 -17.65 -3.36 -8.15
N LEU A 71 -17.62 -3.14 -6.83
CA LEU A 71 -18.23 -4.06 -5.86
C LEU A 71 -19.75 -4.13 -5.99
N GLN A 72 -20.42 -3.02 -6.27
CA GLN A 72 -21.86 -3.01 -6.52
C GLN A 72 -22.21 -3.81 -7.78
N ILE A 73 -21.45 -3.65 -8.83
CA ILE A 73 -21.60 -4.41 -10.08
C ILE A 73 -21.38 -5.91 -9.82
N LEU A 74 -20.26 -6.25 -9.15
CA LEU A 74 -19.94 -7.63 -8.81
C LEU A 74 -21.04 -8.30 -8.00
N LEU A 75 -21.54 -7.62 -6.96
CA LEU A 75 -22.61 -8.13 -6.12
C LEU A 75 -23.94 -8.30 -6.91
N GLY A 76 -24.23 -7.35 -7.81
CA GLY A 76 -25.39 -7.43 -8.69
C GLY A 76 -25.33 -8.65 -9.61
N VAL A 77 -24.17 -8.89 -10.24
CA VAL A 77 -23.93 -10.06 -11.10
C VAL A 77 -23.98 -11.35 -10.29
N ALA A 78 -23.37 -11.40 -9.10
CA ALA A 78 -23.39 -12.58 -8.23
C ALA A 78 -24.83 -12.98 -7.84
N ARG A 79 -25.65 -12.01 -7.40
CA ARG A 79 -27.08 -12.24 -7.07
C ARG A 79 -27.91 -12.71 -8.27
N LEU A 80 -27.62 -12.13 -9.44
CA LEU A 80 -28.29 -12.55 -10.67
C LEU A 80 -27.92 -14.00 -11.04
N ALA A 81 -26.64 -14.34 -10.92
CA ALA A 81 -26.13 -15.69 -11.19
C ALA A 81 -26.76 -16.73 -10.26
N GLU A 82 -26.89 -16.46 -8.95
CA GLU A 82 -27.58 -17.33 -7.99
C GLU A 82 -29.07 -17.55 -8.36
N ARG A 83 -29.72 -16.54 -8.92
CA ARG A 83 -31.12 -16.64 -9.34
C ARG A 83 -31.32 -17.61 -10.51
N TYR A 84 -30.33 -17.75 -11.40
CA TYR A 84 -30.42 -18.57 -12.61
C TYR A 84 -29.67 -19.89 -12.50
N SER A 85 -28.84 -20.10 -11.48
CA SER A 85 -28.05 -21.31 -11.31
C SER A 85 -28.11 -21.82 -9.88
N LYS A 86 -28.71 -22.99 -9.69
CA LYS A 86 -28.78 -23.65 -8.39
C LYS A 86 -27.39 -23.99 -7.83
N ALA A 87 -26.44 -24.36 -8.70
CA ALA A 87 -25.06 -24.62 -8.29
C ALA A 87 -24.36 -23.37 -7.73
N LEU A 88 -24.60 -22.19 -8.33
CA LEU A 88 -24.04 -20.92 -7.83
C LEU A 88 -24.74 -20.45 -6.56
N GLN A 89 -26.03 -20.73 -6.41
CA GLN A 89 -26.77 -20.51 -5.17
C GLN A 89 -26.23 -21.38 -4.02
N GLU A 90 -25.98 -22.66 -4.27
CA GLU A 90 -25.37 -23.57 -3.31
C GLU A 90 -23.93 -23.15 -2.95
N ALA A 91 -23.18 -22.60 -3.90
CA ALA A 91 -21.84 -22.03 -3.70
C ALA A 91 -21.84 -20.67 -2.99
N ARG A 92 -22.99 -20.01 -2.80
CA ARG A 92 -23.14 -18.72 -2.12
C ARG A 92 -22.24 -17.61 -2.70
N VAL A 93 -22.23 -17.48 -4.02
CA VAL A 93 -21.31 -16.54 -4.69
C VAL A 93 -21.57 -15.07 -4.32
N ALA A 94 -22.81 -14.71 -3.94
CA ALA A 94 -23.11 -13.36 -3.45
C ALA A 94 -22.51 -13.10 -2.06
N GLU A 95 -22.50 -14.10 -1.17
CA GLU A 95 -21.85 -14.01 0.14
C GLU A 95 -20.33 -13.85 -0.02
N PHE A 96 -19.72 -14.64 -0.93
CA PHE A 96 -18.30 -14.49 -1.29
C PHE A 96 -17.98 -13.09 -1.84
N ALA A 97 -18.83 -12.53 -2.71
CA ALA A 97 -18.67 -11.18 -3.23
C ALA A 97 -18.73 -10.11 -2.12
N LEU A 98 -19.55 -10.29 -1.10
CA LEU A 98 -19.60 -9.40 0.06
C LEU A 98 -18.32 -9.47 0.90
N GLU A 99 -17.82 -10.68 1.19
CA GLU A 99 -16.57 -10.87 1.93
C GLU A 99 -15.39 -10.28 1.18
N PHE A 100 -15.32 -10.52 -0.13
CA PHE A 100 -14.31 -9.90 -1.00
C PHE A 100 -14.37 -8.37 -0.93
N GLY A 101 -15.58 -7.80 -0.90
CA GLY A 101 -15.78 -6.37 -0.72
C GLY A 101 -15.22 -5.85 0.61
N HIS A 102 -15.34 -6.61 1.70
CA HIS A 102 -14.72 -6.24 2.97
C HIS A 102 -13.18 -6.24 2.89
N VAL A 103 -12.59 -7.22 2.22
CA VAL A 103 -11.14 -7.28 2.01
C VAL A 103 -10.66 -6.06 1.22
N LEU A 104 -11.31 -5.73 0.10
CA LEU A 104 -10.92 -4.56 -0.72
C LEU A 104 -11.08 -3.22 0.03
N ARG A 105 -12.13 -3.06 0.85
CA ARG A 105 -12.29 -1.86 1.67
C ARG A 105 -11.18 -1.72 2.72
N ASN A 106 -10.69 -2.84 3.26
CA ASN A 106 -9.55 -2.83 4.17
C ASN A 106 -8.25 -2.44 3.46
N GLU A 107 -8.06 -2.85 2.21
CA GLU A 107 -6.90 -2.42 1.39
C GLU A 107 -6.92 -0.91 1.08
N LEU A 108 -8.10 -0.29 1.08
CA LEU A 108 -8.26 1.16 0.95
C LEU A 108 -8.01 1.92 2.26
N ASN A 109 -7.74 1.24 3.36
CA ASN A 109 -7.51 1.86 4.65
C ASN A 109 -6.06 1.66 5.11
N TYR A 110 -5.23 2.67 4.89
CA TYR A 110 -3.81 2.60 5.24
C TYR A 110 -3.53 2.53 6.75
N TYR A 111 -4.49 2.84 7.62
CA TYR A 111 -4.35 2.52 9.04
C TYR A 111 -4.22 1.01 9.30
N VAL A 112 -4.93 0.18 8.50
CA VAL A 112 -4.85 -1.28 8.63
C VAL A 112 -3.45 -1.75 8.20
N GLU A 113 -2.92 -1.21 7.10
CA GLU A 113 -1.56 -1.51 6.63
C GLU A 113 -0.51 -1.06 7.66
N ALA A 114 -0.65 0.15 8.20
CA ALA A 114 0.21 0.68 9.25
C ALA A 114 0.23 -0.21 10.49
N TYR A 115 -0.95 -0.61 10.97
CA TYR A 115 -1.08 -1.49 12.14
C TYR A 115 -0.44 -2.85 11.92
N ARG A 116 -0.70 -3.48 10.77
CA ARG A 116 -0.06 -4.76 10.39
C ARG A 116 1.46 -4.64 10.33
N THR A 117 1.97 -3.51 9.79
CA THR A 117 3.41 -3.22 9.73
C THR A 117 4.01 -3.12 11.12
N ASP A 118 3.37 -2.42 12.06
CA ASP A 118 3.84 -2.32 13.44
C ASP A 118 3.79 -3.68 14.17
N CYS A 119 2.72 -4.45 14.04
CA CYS A 119 2.65 -5.80 14.59
C CYS A 119 3.76 -6.70 14.04
N LEU A 120 4.03 -6.64 12.73
CA LEU A 120 5.11 -7.40 12.10
C LEU A 120 6.48 -6.93 12.61
N ARG A 121 6.69 -5.63 12.78
CA ARG A 121 7.92 -5.06 13.33
C ARG A 121 8.20 -5.56 14.75
N GLU A 122 7.17 -5.60 15.60
CA GLU A 122 7.28 -6.14 16.96
C GLU A 122 7.58 -7.65 16.95
N ALA A 123 6.86 -8.42 16.12
CA ALA A 123 7.07 -9.87 16.02
C ALA A 123 8.48 -10.23 15.52
N LEU A 124 9.04 -9.42 14.61
CA LEU A 124 10.35 -9.65 14.01
C LEU A 124 11.49 -8.92 14.73
N ALA A 125 11.23 -8.14 15.78
CA ALA A 125 12.24 -7.36 16.51
C ALA A 125 13.40 -8.19 17.09
N ARG A 126 13.18 -9.50 17.30
CA ARG A 126 14.20 -10.45 17.78
C ARG A 126 15.11 -11.04 16.69
N TYR A 127 14.82 -10.73 15.42
CA TYR A 127 15.55 -11.28 14.29
C TYR A 127 16.38 -10.21 13.59
N ASP A 128 17.70 -10.35 13.56
CA ASP A 128 18.61 -9.35 12.95
C ASP A 128 18.59 -9.36 11.42
N TYR A 129 18.04 -10.41 10.81
CA TYR A 129 17.99 -10.55 9.35
C TYR A 129 16.76 -9.90 8.70
N ALA A 130 15.79 -9.48 9.50
CA ALA A 130 14.56 -8.88 9.00
C ALA A 130 14.40 -7.44 9.51
N LYS A 131 14.30 -6.49 8.59
CA LYS A 131 14.00 -5.09 8.92
C LYS A 131 12.60 -4.73 8.41
N VAL A 132 11.73 -4.36 9.33
CA VAL A 132 10.40 -3.80 9.02
C VAL A 132 10.46 -2.29 9.24
N PRO A 133 9.98 -1.46 8.29
CA PRO A 133 10.04 -0.01 8.41
C PRO A 133 9.23 0.49 9.60
N PHE A 134 9.73 1.55 10.24
CA PHE A 134 9.01 2.26 11.29
C PHE A 134 7.82 3.03 10.69
N VAL A 135 6.67 3.01 11.36
CA VAL A 135 5.47 3.77 10.95
C VAL A 135 5.42 5.10 11.69
N TYR A 136 5.31 6.20 10.95
CA TYR A 136 5.16 7.55 11.51
C TYR A 136 3.68 7.88 11.70
N TRP A 137 3.09 7.42 12.79
CA TRP A 137 1.66 7.53 13.10
C TRP A 137 1.12 8.95 13.08
N ASN A 138 1.90 9.95 13.47
CA ASN A 138 1.50 11.36 13.47
C ASN A 138 1.24 11.90 12.04
N TYR A 139 1.73 11.21 11.01
CA TYR A 139 1.58 11.57 9.60
C TYR A 139 0.85 10.48 8.80
N THR A 140 0.36 9.44 9.48
CA THR A 140 -0.37 8.33 8.87
C THR A 140 -1.86 8.52 9.08
N THR A 141 -2.62 8.42 8.00
CA THR A 141 -4.07 8.59 7.97
C THR A 141 -4.72 7.44 7.20
N ARG A 142 -6.01 7.56 6.90
CA ARG A 142 -6.70 6.55 6.09
C ARG A 142 -6.17 6.49 4.65
N ARG A 143 -5.76 7.62 4.06
CA ARG A 143 -5.35 7.73 2.64
C ARG A 143 -3.86 8.03 2.47
N VAL A 144 -3.13 8.27 3.54
CA VAL A 144 -1.69 8.56 3.54
C VAL A 144 -1.00 7.67 4.56
N LEU A 145 0.03 6.91 4.13
CA LEU A 145 0.86 6.10 5.01
C LEU A 145 2.29 6.60 4.94
N VAL A 146 2.84 6.97 6.09
CA VAL A 146 4.23 7.44 6.20
C VAL A 146 5.06 6.44 6.97
N THR A 147 6.05 5.87 6.29
CA THR A 147 6.98 4.89 6.86
C THR A 147 8.43 5.29 6.69
N GLU A 148 9.32 4.67 7.44
CA GLU A 148 10.76 4.79 7.26
C GLU A 148 11.15 4.46 5.82
N TRP A 149 12.03 5.28 5.22
CA TRP A 149 12.64 4.96 3.94
C TRP A 149 13.70 3.88 4.11
N CYS A 150 13.38 2.65 3.73
CA CYS A 150 14.33 1.55 3.72
C CYS A 150 15.15 1.56 2.41
N ARG A 151 16.48 1.56 2.54
CA ARG A 151 17.37 1.39 1.39
C ARG A 151 17.57 -0.09 1.12
N GLY A 152 17.45 -0.52 -0.12
CA GLY A 152 17.64 -1.90 -0.53
C GLY A 152 17.47 -2.05 -2.04
N ALA A 153 17.84 -3.21 -2.56
CA ALA A 153 17.56 -3.63 -3.92
C ALA A 153 16.31 -4.52 -3.94
N ARG A 154 15.53 -4.45 -5.01
CA ARG A 154 14.40 -5.36 -5.20
C ARG A 154 14.91 -6.78 -5.47
N LEU A 155 14.18 -7.79 -5.00
CA LEU A 155 14.54 -9.18 -5.24
C LEU A 155 14.73 -9.51 -6.73
N GLU A 156 13.93 -8.89 -7.59
CA GLU A 156 14.04 -9.00 -9.05
C GLU A 156 15.36 -8.44 -9.60
N GLU A 157 15.90 -7.39 -9.00
CA GLU A 157 17.19 -6.80 -9.38
C GLU A 157 18.35 -7.73 -8.98
N LEU A 158 18.20 -8.45 -7.87
CA LEU A 158 19.17 -9.45 -7.41
C LEU A 158 19.23 -10.64 -8.37
N THR A 159 18.09 -11.12 -8.86
CA THR A 159 18.02 -12.27 -9.78
C THR A 159 18.56 -11.92 -11.17
N ARG A 160 18.49 -10.66 -11.57
CA ARG A 160 19.06 -10.17 -12.85
C ARG A 160 20.55 -9.88 -12.81
N GLY A 161 21.23 -10.11 -11.68
CA GLY A 161 22.66 -9.90 -11.52
C GLY A 161 23.12 -8.44 -11.50
N SER A 162 22.18 -7.50 -11.33
CA SER A 162 22.44 -6.06 -11.37
C SER A 162 23.09 -5.51 -10.09
N VAL A 163 23.14 -6.29 -9.01
CA VAL A 163 23.67 -5.87 -7.71
C VAL A 163 24.90 -6.69 -7.36
N GLN A 164 26.07 -6.05 -7.33
CA GLN A 164 27.33 -6.67 -6.90
C GLN A 164 27.43 -6.70 -5.37
N GLY A 165 27.93 -7.82 -4.82
CA GLY A 165 28.32 -7.91 -3.41
C GLY A 165 27.28 -8.54 -2.46
N ILE A 166 26.15 -9.06 -2.96
CA ILE A 166 25.17 -9.75 -2.13
C ILE A 166 25.44 -11.27 -2.15
N ASN A 167 25.55 -11.88 -0.97
CA ASN A 167 25.63 -13.32 -0.86
C ASN A 167 24.21 -13.93 -0.93
N LEU A 168 23.80 -14.31 -2.15
CA LEU A 168 22.47 -14.89 -2.40
C LEU A 168 22.22 -16.18 -1.62
N LYS A 169 23.27 -16.97 -1.30
CA LYS A 169 23.13 -18.19 -0.49
C LYS A 169 22.78 -17.87 0.97
N ALA A 170 23.38 -16.80 1.53
CA ALA A 170 23.07 -16.36 2.88
C ALA A 170 21.66 -15.75 2.96
N ALA A 171 21.25 -14.98 1.93
CA ALA A 171 19.89 -14.44 1.85
C ALA A 171 18.83 -15.55 1.75
N ALA A 172 19.06 -16.57 0.93
CA ALA A 172 18.13 -17.69 0.78
C ALA A 172 18.00 -18.54 2.06
N HIS A 173 19.07 -18.67 2.84
CA HIS A 173 19.05 -19.46 4.09
C HIS A 173 18.23 -18.80 5.20
N ASN A 174 18.02 -17.48 5.14
CA ASN A 174 17.26 -16.73 6.14
C ASN A 174 15.76 -16.61 5.81
N ILE A 175 15.31 -17.12 4.67
CA ILE A 175 13.92 -17.07 4.20
C ILE A 175 13.22 -18.44 4.31
N GLY A 176 13.99 -19.52 4.61
CA GLY A 176 13.49 -20.90 4.74
C GLY A 176 13.00 -21.27 6.13
#